data_1d177b41ad259bc33929edfce2d05f12
#
_entry.id   1d177b41ad259bc33929edfce2d05f12
#
_cell.length_a   1.000
_cell.length_b   1.000
_cell.length_c   1.000
_cell.angle_alpha   90.00
_cell.angle_beta   90.00
_cell.angle_gamma   90.00
#
_symmetry.space_group_name_H-M   'P 1'
#
loop_
_entity.id
_entity.type
_entity.pdbx_description
1 polymer ?
#
loop_
_entity_poly.entity_id
_entity_poly.type
_entity_poly.pdbx_seq_one_letter_code
_entity_poly.pdbx_strand_id
1 'polypeptide(L)'
;FRFDQRQIIERVLKNQDVLVIMPTGGGKSLCYQLPALLRGGVTVVISPLIALMQDQVTALQDNGIGAAFLNSTLSFEEVRSREQALLAGETKLLYVAPERLFTPSFQDLLDQVSQKVGISTFAIDEAHCVSEWGHDFRPEYRQLFQLKQRYRQIPIIALTATATKRVRTD
;
A
#
# COMPACT_ATOMS: atom_id res chain seq x y z
N PHE A 1 7.25 17.09 10.10
CA PHE A 1 6.58 16.03 10.86
C PHE A 1 5.56 16.60 11.82
N ARG A 2 4.33 16.18 11.68
CA ARG A 2 3.33 16.39 12.71
C ARG A 2 3.44 15.31 13.77
N PHE A 3 3.09 15.64 15.01
CA PHE A 3 3.11 14.71 16.13
C PHE A 3 2.35 13.41 15.81
N ASP A 4 1.17 13.52 15.17
CA ASP A 4 0.34 12.39 14.82
C ASP A 4 1.03 11.47 13.82
N GLN A 5 1.74 12.04 12.84
CA GLN A 5 2.48 11.26 11.84
C GLN A 5 3.57 10.42 12.50
N ARG A 6 4.27 11.00 13.46
CA ARG A 6 5.33 10.29 14.18
C ARG A 6 4.78 9.09 14.93
N GLN A 7 3.67 9.25 15.63
CA GLN A 7 3.04 8.15 16.36
C GLN A 7 2.62 7.02 15.41
N ILE A 8 2.05 7.37 14.27
CA ILE A 8 1.61 6.40 13.27
C ILE A 8 2.81 5.63 12.74
N ILE A 9 3.86 6.34 12.38
CA ILE A 9 5.09 5.73 11.85
C ILE A 9 5.69 4.78 12.88
N GLU A 10 5.76 5.18 14.13
CA GLU A 10 6.28 4.35 15.21
C GLU A 10 5.48 3.05 15.37
N ARG A 11 4.16 3.12 15.26
CA ARG A 11 3.31 1.93 15.36
C ARG A 11 3.54 0.98 14.18
N VAL A 12 3.65 1.52 12.98
CA VAL A 12 3.96 0.70 11.80
C VAL A 12 5.31 0.02 11.95
N LEU A 13 6.30 0.74 12.44
CA LEU A 13 7.63 0.17 12.67
C LEU A 13 7.63 -0.94 13.73
N LYS A 14 6.63 -0.94 14.62
CA LYS A 14 6.43 -2.00 15.62
C LYS A 14 5.54 -3.14 15.12
N ASN A 15 5.25 -3.19 13.82
CA ASN A 15 4.39 -4.20 13.19
C ASN A 15 2.95 -4.18 13.73
N GLN A 16 2.44 -3.00 14.04
CA GLN A 16 1.07 -2.83 14.50
C GLN A 16 0.17 -2.37 13.36
N ASP A 17 -1.03 -2.92 13.29
CA ASP A 17 -2.05 -2.46 12.35
C ASP A 17 -2.58 -1.11 12.81
N VAL A 18 -2.78 -0.18 11.87
CA VAL A 18 -3.23 1.18 12.19
C VAL A 18 -4.30 1.63 11.21
N LEU A 19 -5.33 2.26 11.72
CA LEU A 19 -6.30 2.99 10.91
C LEU A 19 -6.08 4.48 11.10
N VAL A 20 -5.79 5.20 10.02
CA VAL A 20 -5.49 6.63 10.05
C VAL A 20 -6.62 7.38 9.36
N ILE A 21 -7.22 8.32 10.08
CA ILE A 21 -8.24 9.21 9.54
C ILE A 21 -7.67 10.62 9.58
N MET A 22 -7.33 11.15 8.41
CA MET A 22 -6.72 12.48 8.28
C MET A 22 -7.41 13.26 7.18
N PRO A 23 -7.44 14.60 7.28
CA PRO A 23 -7.96 15.42 6.19
C PRO A 23 -7.08 15.30 4.95
N THR A 24 -7.67 15.53 3.78
CA THR A 24 -6.96 15.55 2.52
C THR A 24 -5.82 16.57 2.59
N GLY A 25 -4.65 16.19 2.08
CA GLY A 25 -3.47 17.07 2.11
C GLY A 25 -2.75 17.09 3.45
N GLY A 26 -3.14 16.26 4.41
CA GLY A 26 -2.51 16.20 5.72
C GLY A 26 -1.20 15.43 5.79
N GLY A 27 -0.61 15.08 4.65
CA GLY A 27 0.63 14.32 4.62
C GLY A 27 0.45 12.84 4.96
N LYS A 28 -0.72 12.28 4.68
CA LYS A 28 -1.02 10.90 5.03
C LYS A 28 -0.13 9.89 4.30
N SER A 29 0.31 10.19 3.09
CA SER A 29 1.19 9.30 2.35
C SER A 29 2.54 9.12 3.05
N LEU A 30 3.00 10.11 3.78
CA LEU A 30 4.24 10.02 4.53
C LEU A 30 4.18 8.93 5.61
N CYS A 31 2.98 8.64 6.11
CA CYS A 31 2.78 7.63 7.16
C CYS A 31 3.17 6.22 6.72
N TYR A 32 3.13 5.94 5.42
CA TYR A 32 3.60 4.64 4.90
C TYR A 32 4.88 4.77 4.09
N GLN A 33 5.14 5.92 3.47
CA GLN A 33 6.35 6.10 2.67
C GLN A 33 7.61 6.13 3.52
N LEU A 34 7.57 6.81 4.66
CA LEU A 34 8.74 6.88 5.52
C LEU A 34 9.10 5.54 6.16
N PRO A 35 8.15 4.77 6.72
CA PRO A 35 8.49 3.43 7.19
C PRO A 35 9.02 2.52 6.09
N ALA A 36 8.56 2.68 4.85
CA ALA A 36 9.05 1.91 3.72
C ALA A 36 10.56 2.11 3.51
N LEU A 37 11.04 3.32 3.71
CA LEU A 37 12.47 3.63 3.56
C LEU A 37 13.30 3.13 4.73
N LEU A 38 12.69 3.00 5.90
CA LEU A 38 13.39 2.58 7.12
C LEU A 38 13.42 1.07 7.32
N ARG A 39 12.60 0.33 6.56
CA ARG A 39 12.48 -1.12 6.70
C ARG A 39 12.97 -1.81 5.45
N GLY A 40 13.40 -3.06 5.61
CA GLY A 40 13.70 -3.93 4.48
C GLY A 40 12.43 -4.44 3.83
N GLY A 41 12.54 -4.89 2.58
CA GLY A 41 11.41 -5.43 1.84
C GLY A 41 10.61 -4.37 1.12
N VAL A 42 9.40 -4.75 0.71
CA VAL A 42 8.53 -3.93 -0.15
C VAL A 42 7.31 -3.51 0.65
N THR A 43 6.95 -2.24 0.53
CA THR A 43 5.64 -1.76 0.99
C THR A 43 4.68 -1.78 -0.19
N VAL A 44 3.59 -2.53 -0.06
CA VAL A 44 2.55 -2.64 -1.09
C VAL A 44 1.46 -1.63 -0.76
N VAL A 45 1.23 -0.68 -1.67
CA VAL A 45 0.23 0.38 -1.48
C VAL A 45 -0.94 0.11 -2.40
N ILE A 46 -2.12 -0.08 -1.82
CA ILE A 46 -3.35 -0.31 -2.57
C ILE A 46 -4.10 1.01 -2.65
N SER A 47 -4.33 1.50 -3.87
CA SER A 47 -5.00 2.78 -4.08
C SER A 47 -5.94 2.69 -5.28
N PRO A 48 -7.18 3.21 -5.17
CA PRO A 48 -8.11 3.23 -6.30
C PRO A 48 -7.86 4.39 -7.27
N LEU A 49 -7.01 5.35 -6.91
CA LEU A 49 -6.82 6.58 -7.67
C LEU A 49 -5.60 6.44 -8.57
N ILE A 50 -5.83 6.00 -9.81
CA ILE A 50 -4.76 5.67 -10.77
C ILE A 50 -3.88 6.89 -11.08
N ALA A 51 -4.49 8.05 -11.31
CA ALA A 51 -3.71 9.26 -11.62
C ALA A 51 -2.82 9.68 -10.45
N LEU A 52 -3.34 9.63 -9.24
CA LEU A 52 -2.57 9.95 -8.04
C LEU A 52 -1.44 8.96 -7.83
N MET A 53 -1.69 7.69 -8.10
CA MET A 53 -0.69 6.63 -8.02
C MET A 53 0.51 6.93 -8.92
N GLN A 54 0.27 7.32 -10.17
CA GLN A 54 1.32 7.66 -11.11
C GLN A 54 2.11 8.88 -10.64
N ASP A 55 1.42 9.90 -10.14
CA ASP A 55 2.08 11.10 -9.63
C ASP A 55 2.98 10.81 -8.44
N GLN A 56 2.51 9.99 -7.52
CA GLN A 56 3.30 9.62 -6.34
C GLN A 56 4.53 8.81 -6.71
N VAL A 57 4.38 7.86 -7.63
CA VAL A 57 5.50 7.05 -8.10
C VAL A 57 6.55 7.93 -8.79
N THR A 58 6.12 8.85 -9.65
CA THR A 58 7.03 9.76 -10.33
C THR A 58 7.82 10.60 -9.32
N ALA A 59 7.13 11.15 -8.32
CA ALA A 59 7.78 11.95 -7.29
C ALA A 59 8.81 11.14 -6.50
N LEU A 60 8.50 9.91 -6.18
CA LEU A 60 9.44 9.03 -5.47
C LEU A 60 10.66 8.70 -6.33
N GLN A 61 10.44 8.40 -7.61
CA GLN A 61 11.53 8.10 -8.54
C GLN A 61 12.44 9.32 -8.72
N ASP A 62 11.87 10.52 -8.79
CA ASP A 62 12.64 11.76 -8.90
C ASP A 62 13.55 11.98 -7.69
N ASN A 63 13.18 11.42 -6.54
CA ASN A 63 13.99 11.47 -5.33
C ASN A 63 14.91 10.24 -5.17
N GLY A 64 15.07 9.44 -6.21
CA GLY A 64 15.96 8.29 -6.18
C GLY A 64 15.42 7.08 -5.45
N ILE A 65 14.12 7.03 -5.19
CA ILE A 65 13.50 5.92 -4.47
C ILE A 65 12.92 4.94 -5.49
N GLY A 66 13.21 3.65 -5.32
CA GLY A 66 12.66 2.60 -6.16
C GLY A 66 11.17 2.44 -5.90
N ALA A 67 10.36 2.92 -6.84
CA ALA A 67 8.90 2.84 -6.76
C ALA A 67 8.34 2.47 -8.12
N ALA A 68 7.23 1.74 -8.12
CA ALA A 68 6.54 1.35 -9.34
C ALA A 68 5.05 1.22 -9.07
N PHE A 69 4.24 1.25 -10.13
CA PHE A 69 2.82 0.97 -10.03
C PHE A 69 2.42 -0.12 -11.02
N LEU A 70 1.41 -0.89 -10.66
CA LEU A 70 0.80 -1.89 -11.53
C LEU A 70 -0.69 -1.60 -11.61
N ASN A 71 -1.17 -1.28 -12.80
CA ASN A 71 -2.59 -1.05 -13.06
C ASN A 71 -2.92 -1.44 -14.51
N SER A 72 -4.17 -1.25 -14.90
CA SER A 72 -4.67 -1.67 -16.21
C SER A 72 -4.17 -0.82 -17.38
N THR A 73 -3.47 0.28 -17.11
CA THR A 73 -2.95 1.15 -18.19
C THR A 73 -1.65 0.63 -18.80
N LEU A 74 -1.02 -0.35 -18.17
CA LEU A 74 0.29 -0.84 -18.58
C LEU A 74 0.19 -1.93 -19.63
N SER A 75 1.17 -1.97 -20.54
CA SER A 75 1.34 -3.08 -21.48
C SER A 75 1.86 -4.31 -20.73
N PHE A 76 1.74 -5.47 -21.39
CA PHE A 76 2.27 -6.72 -20.84
C PHE A 76 3.78 -6.63 -20.57
N GLU A 77 4.52 -6.01 -21.49
CA GLU A 77 5.97 -5.87 -21.32
C GLU A 77 6.33 -4.96 -20.16
N GLU A 78 5.59 -3.87 -19.97
CA GLU A 78 5.80 -2.98 -18.83
C GLU A 78 5.54 -3.69 -17.50
N VAL A 79 4.46 -4.45 -17.42
CA VAL A 79 4.14 -5.24 -16.23
C VAL A 79 5.26 -6.21 -15.92
N ARG A 80 5.71 -6.94 -16.92
CA ARG A 80 6.76 -7.95 -16.75
C ARG A 80 8.07 -7.33 -16.27
N SER A 81 8.45 -6.20 -16.86
CA SER A 81 9.65 -5.48 -16.46
C SER A 81 9.59 -5.04 -15.00
N ARG A 82 8.44 -4.55 -14.56
CA ARG A 82 8.25 -4.10 -13.19
C ARG A 82 8.23 -5.27 -12.20
N GLU A 83 7.66 -6.40 -12.60
CA GLU A 83 7.69 -7.61 -11.78
C GLU A 83 9.12 -8.11 -11.58
N GLN A 84 9.93 -8.06 -12.63
CA GLN A 84 11.34 -8.46 -12.53
C GLN A 84 12.13 -7.55 -11.59
N ALA A 85 11.93 -6.25 -11.68
CA ALA A 85 12.58 -5.28 -10.79
C ALA A 85 12.15 -5.52 -9.33
N LEU A 86 10.87 -5.81 -9.14
CA LEU A 86 10.32 -6.10 -7.82
C LEU A 86 10.98 -7.33 -7.20
N LEU A 87 11.11 -8.40 -7.97
CA LEU A 87 11.73 -9.64 -7.49
C LEU A 87 13.24 -9.52 -7.31
N ALA A 88 13.86 -8.56 -7.97
CA ALA A 88 15.27 -8.28 -7.82
C ALA A 88 15.58 -7.39 -6.60
N GLY A 89 14.56 -6.93 -5.89
CA GLY A 89 14.75 -6.09 -4.72
C GLY A 89 14.99 -4.62 -5.01
N GLU A 90 14.72 -4.18 -6.24
CA GLU A 90 14.95 -2.79 -6.66
C GLU A 90 13.79 -1.86 -6.31
N THR A 91 12.63 -2.43 -5.93
CA THR A 91 11.42 -1.66 -5.64
C THR A 91 11.16 -1.62 -4.14
N LYS A 92 11.06 -0.43 -3.57
CA LYS A 92 10.71 -0.22 -2.17
C LYS A 92 9.23 -0.03 -1.94
N LEU A 93 8.55 0.63 -2.88
CA LEU A 93 7.11 0.87 -2.82
C LEU A 93 6.48 0.38 -4.13
N LEU A 94 5.50 -0.49 -4.00
CA LEU A 94 4.71 -0.98 -5.13
C LEU A 94 3.28 -0.51 -4.96
N TYR A 95 2.82 0.33 -5.87
CA TYR A 95 1.43 0.80 -5.90
C TYR A 95 0.62 -0.11 -6.82
N VAL A 96 -0.53 -0.54 -6.36
CA VAL A 96 -1.38 -1.45 -7.11
C VAL A 96 -2.85 -1.01 -6.99
N ALA A 97 -3.59 -1.16 -8.08
CA ALA A 97 -5.03 -0.93 -8.08
C ALA A 97 -5.74 -2.09 -7.36
N PRO A 98 -6.85 -1.81 -6.67
CA PRO A 98 -7.53 -2.85 -5.87
C PRO A 98 -8.00 -4.03 -6.69
N GLU A 99 -8.51 -3.80 -7.90
CA GLU A 99 -9.00 -4.87 -8.77
C GLU A 99 -7.87 -5.82 -9.20
N ARG A 100 -6.63 -5.35 -9.20
CA ARG A 100 -5.48 -6.18 -9.52
C ARG A 100 -4.99 -6.99 -8.33
N LEU A 101 -5.17 -6.46 -7.13
CA LEU A 101 -4.67 -7.08 -5.89
C LEU A 101 -5.13 -8.53 -5.75
N PHE A 102 -6.39 -8.80 -6.09
CA PHE A 102 -6.99 -10.10 -5.86
C PHE A 102 -7.00 -11.01 -7.11
N THR A 103 -6.29 -10.62 -8.16
CA THR A 103 -6.11 -11.53 -9.29
C THR A 103 -5.17 -12.66 -8.91
N PRO A 104 -5.38 -13.88 -9.44
CA PRO A 104 -4.48 -15.00 -9.12
C PRO A 104 -3.02 -14.72 -9.47
N SER A 105 -2.77 -14.07 -10.61
CA SER A 105 -1.41 -13.75 -11.03
C SER A 105 -0.72 -12.81 -10.05
N PHE A 106 -1.43 -11.81 -9.53
CA PHE A 106 -0.85 -10.89 -8.58
C PHE A 106 -0.62 -11.55 -7.22
N GLN A 107 -1.53 -12.42 -6.80
CA GLN A 107 -1.36 -13.17 -5.55
C GLN A 107 -0.11 -14.06 -5.63
N ASP A 108 0.11 -14.71 -6.77
CA ASP A 108 1.33 -15.49 -6.98
C ASP A 108 2.58 -14.62 -6.91
N LEU A 109 2.53 -13.42 -7.49
CA LEU A 109 3.63 -12.46 -7.44
C LEU A 109 3.91 -12.05 -5.99
N LEU A 110 2.88 -11.76 -5.21
CA LEU A 110 3.04 -11.40 -3.81
C LEU A 110 3.73 -12.51 -3.01
N ASP A 111 3.34 -13.76 -3.26
CA ASP A 111 3.98 -14.90 -2.59
C ASP A 111 5.47 -14.98 -2.93
N GLN A 112 5.82 -14.78 -4.19
CA GLN A 112 7.22 -14.77 -4.61
C GLN A 112 7.99 -13.63 -3.98
N VAL A 113 7.40 -12.45 -3.95
CA VAL A 113 8.02 -11.28 -3.33
C VAL A 113 8.22 -11.52 -1.82
N SER A 114 7.22 -12.08 -1.17
CA SER A 114 7.30 -12.39 0.24
C SER A 114 8.45 -13.33 0.56
N GLN A 115 8.68 -14.31 -0.31
CA GLN A 115 9.73 -15.30 -0.11
C GLN A 115 11.13 -14.78 -0.47
N LYS A 116 11.24 -14.00 -1.55
CA LYS A 116 12.53 -13.58 -2.08
C LYS A 116 13.03 -12.26 -1.50
N VAL A 117 12.14 -11.31 -1.28
CA VAL A 117 12.50 -9.95 -0.88
C VAL A 117 11.93 -9.62 0.49
N GLY A 118 10.72 -10.06 0.74
CA GLY A 118 9.96 -9.72 1.93
C GLY A 118 8.99 -8.58 1.68
N ILE A 119 7.84 -8.64 2.34
CA ILE A 119 6.84 -7.57 2.33
C ILE A 119 6.83 -6.96 3.72
N SER A 120 7.08 -5.66 3.82
CA SER A 120 7.17 -4.99 5.13
C SER A 120 5.83 -4.47 5.62
N THR A 121 4.98 -3.99 4.73
CA THR A 121 3.73 -3.35 5.10
C THR A 121 2.75 -3.38 3.93
N PHE A 122 1.46 -3.50 4.24
CA PHE A 122 0.38 -3.21 3.30
C PHE A 122 -0.24 -1.88 3.68
N ALA A 123 -0.25 -0.92 2.77
CA ALA A 123 -0.89 0.38 2.98
C ALA A 123 -2.12 0.45 2.08
N ILE A 124 -3.27 0.75 2.68
CA ILE A 124 -4.52 0.88 1.94
C ILE A 124 -4.89 2.35 1.95
N ASP A 125 -4.56 3.03 0.85
CA ASP A 125 -4.85 4.45 0.70
C ASP A 125 -6.29 4.63 0.23
N GLU A 126 -6.91 5.70 0.67
CA GLU A 126 -8.33 5.97 0.39
C GLU A 126 -9.22 4.81 0.82
N ALA A 127 -8.99 4.31 2.06
CA ALA A 127 -9.69 3.12 2.56
C ALA A 127 -11.21 3.28 2.57
N HIS A 128 -11.72 4.52 2.67
CA HIS A 128 -13.16 4.78 2.59
C HIS A 128 -13.76 4.38 1.25
N CYS A 129 -12.96 4.38 0.17
CA CYS A 129 -13.42 3.98 -1.15
C CYS A 129 -13.77 2.50 -1.20
N VAL A 130 -13.20 1.68 -0.32
CA VAL A 130 -13.54 0.26 -0.23
C VAL A 130 -15.02 0.10 0.11
N SER A 131 -15.54 0.95 0.99
CA SER A 131 -16.96 0.92 1.36
C SER A 131 -17.86 1.56 0.32
N GLU A 132 -17.29 2.35 -0.61
CA GLU A 132 -18.05 3.07 -1.64
C GLU A 132 -18.08 2.35 -2.99
N TRP A 133 -17.31 1.28 -3.14
CA TRP A 133 -17.18 0.55 -4.42
C TRP A 133 -18.40 -0.26 -4.78
N GLY A 134 -19.55 0.19 -4.39
CA GLY A 134 -20.79 -0.44 -4.67
C GLY A 134 -21.57 -0.66 -3.39
N HIS A 135 -22.76 -1.18 -3.56
CA HIS A 135 -23.67 -1.41 -2.44
C HIS A 135 -23.18 -2.50 -1.51
N ASP A 136 -22.14 -3.23 -1.92
CA ASP A 136 -21.69 -4.41 -1.24
C ASP A 136 -20.20 -4.34 -0.97
N PHE A 137 -19.81 -3.42 -0.12
CA PHE A 137 -18.39 -3.31 0.24
C PHE A 137 -17.91 -4.46 1.13
N ARG A 138 -18.82 -5.27 1.66
CA ARG A 138 -18.48 -6.43 2.48
C ARG A 138 -17.56 -7.44 1.78
N PRO A 139 -17.73 -7.74 0.48
CA PRO A 139 -16.79 -8.61 -0.22
C PRO A 139 -15.37 -8.07 -0.22
N GLU A 140 -15.20 -6.76 -0.39
CA GLU A 140 -13.88 -6.13 -0.36
C GLU A 140 -13.27 -6.20 1.03
N TYR A 141 -14.07 -5.99 2.08
CA TYR A 141 -13.60 -6.18 3.45
C TYR A 141 -13.17 -7.62 3.71
N ARG A 142 -13.91 -8.59 3.19
CA ARG A 142 -13.52 -10.00 3.31
C ARG A 142 -12.20 -10.25 2.63
N GLN A 143 -11.98 -9.65 1.48
CA GLN A 143 -10.73 -9.79 0.74
C GLN A 143 -9.56 -9.18 1.51
N LEU A 144 -9.74 -8.01 2.11
CA LEU A 144 -8.72 -7.40 2.95
C LEU A 144 -8.44 -8.26 4.19
N PHE A 145 -9.47 -8.82 4.77
CA PHE A 145 -9.33 -9.75 5.89
C PHE A 145 -8.56 -11.01 5.47
N GLN A 146 -8.85 -11.54 4.28
CA GLN A 146 -8.10 -12.67 3.72
C GLN A 146 -6.64 -12.34 3.52
N LEU A 147 -6.36 -11.13 3.06
CA LEU A 147 -4.98 -10.66 2.91
C LEU A 147 -4.26 -10.67 4.27
N LYS A 148 -4.92 -10.18 5.31
CA LYS A 148 -4.36 -10.19 6.66
C LYS A 148 -4.16 -11.61 7.17
N GLN A 149 -5.08 -12.51 6.89
CA GLN A 149 -4.95 -13.91 7.30
C GLN A 149 -3.78 -14.61 6.61
N ARG A 150 -3.56 -14.29 5.33
CA ARG A 150 -2.48 -14.86 4.55
C ARG A 150 -1.10 -14.32 4.98
N TYR A 151 -1.06 -13.06 5.40
CA TYR A 151 0.18 -12.39 5.81
C TYR A 151 0.03 -11.80 7.21
N ARG A 152 -0.16 -12.67 8.20
CA ARG A 152 -0.51 -12.27 9.57
C ARG A 152 0.50 -11.36 10.25
N GLN A 153 1.78 -11.55 9.94
CA GLN A 153 2.84 -10.80 10.59
C GLN A 153 3.12 -9.46 9.94
N ILE A 154 2.49 -9.20 8.81
CA ILE A 154 2.71 -7.97 8.07
C ILE A 154 1.67 -6.95 8.52
N PRO A 155 2.09 -5.77 9.01
CA PRO A 155 1.14 -4.76 9.45
C PRO A 155 0.36 -4.17 8.28
N ILE A 156 -0.88 -3.77 8.54
CA ILE A 156 -1.72 -3.07 7.58
C ILE A 156 -1.96 -1.66 8.12
N ILE A 157 -1.67 -0.66 7.30
CA ILE A 157 -2.03 0.72 7.60
C ILE A 157 -3.12 1.14 6.62
N ALA A 158 -4.29 1.47 7.15
CA ALA A 158 -5.41 1.95 6.35
C ALA A 158 -5.55 3.45 6.54
N LEU A 159 -5.59 4.18 5.44
CA LEU A 159 -5.65 5.63 5.45
C LEU A 159 -6.90 6.11 4.74
N THR A 160 -7.61 7.04 5.33
CA THR A 160 -8.81 7.59 4.75
C THR A 160 -8.89 9.09 5.03
N ALA A 161 -9.45 9.82 4.07
CA ALA A 161 -9.69 11.25 4.23
C ALA A 161 -11.17 11.44 4.59
N THR A 162 -11.44 11.68 5.88
CA THR A 162 -12.77 12.01 6.34
C THR A 162 -12.74 13.29 7.19
N ALA A 163 -13.90 13.81 7.53
CA ALA A 163 -14.00 14.97 8.40
C ALA A 163 -13.58 14.68 9.85
N THR A 164 -13.54 13.42 10.25
CA THR A 164 -13.22 13.00 11.61
C THR A 164 -11.74 12.65 11.72
N LYS A 165 -11.03 13.31 12.61
CA LYS A 165 -9.62 13.06 12.86
C LYS A 165 -9.48 12.04 13.97
N ARG A 166 -9.37 10.76 13.62
CA ARG A 166 -9.16 9.70 14.60
C ARG A 166 -8.11 8.73 14.12
N VAL A 167 -7.29 8.27 15.05
CA VAL A 167 -6.38 7.16 14.83
C VAL A 167 -6.89 5.99 15.67
N ARG A 168 -7.13 4.86 15.01
CA ARG A 168 -7.56 3.64 15.68
C ARG A 168 -6.55 2.53 15.42
N THR A 169 -6.35 1.70 16.42
CA THR A 169 -5.59 0.46 16.29
C THR A 169 -6.56 -0.71 16.28
N ASP A 170 -6.46 -1.52 15.27
CA ASP A 170 -7.30 -2.72 15.16
C ASP A 170 -6.47 -3.99 15.25
#